data_5b00fde01c9149f98789960ae776ac1f
#
_entry.id   5b00fde01c9149f98789960ae776ac1f
#
_cell.length_a   1.000
_cell.length_b   1.000
_cell.length_c   1.000
_cell.angle_alpha   90.00
_cell.angle_beta   90.00
_cell.angle_gamma   90.00
#
_symmetry.space_group_name_H-M   'P 1'
#
loop_
_entity.id
_entity.type
_entity.pdbx_description
1 polymer ?
#
loop_
_entity_poly.entity_id
_entity_poly.type
_entity_poly.pdbx_seq_one_letter_code
_entity_poly.pdbx_strand_id
1 'polypeptide(L)'
;NNYFGNDFPEIGIQDMVNLQKKLIDHLGIEKLLCVVGGSMGGMQVLEWATKYSDRVKLAIPIATSYRHTAQNIAFHEVGRQAIKNDTNWLNGDYVKNNTSPEKGLAAARMVAHITYMSEKSLSKKFGRNKKNLNPLSKIFEGSFEVENYLQYQGSSFVSRFDANSYLHLTRSMDRFDSVSYTHLTLPTIDRV
;
A
#
# COMPACT_ATOMS: atom_id res chain seq x y z
N ASN A 1 -1.98 3.33 26.54
CA ASN A 1 -2.30 3.50 25.10
C ASN A 1 -3.65 2.83 24.85
N ASN A 2 -4.64 3.60 24.43
CA ASN A 2 -5.93 3.04 24.04
C ASN A 2 -5.78 2.41 22.64
N TYR A 3 -6.11 1.13 22.53
CA TYR A 3 -6.22 0.44 21.25
C TYR A 3 -7.59 0.75 20.65
N PHE A 4 -7.62 1.31 19.47
CA PHE A 4 -8.88 1.73 18.81
C PHE A 4 -9.61 0.54 18.15
N GLY A 5 -8.90 -0.46 17.66
CA GLY A 5 -9.52 -1.57 16.94
C GLY A 5 -10.40 -1.08 15.79
N ASN A 6 -11.64 -1.53 15.77
CA ASN A 6 -12.63 -1.11 14.77
C ASN A 6 -13.14 0.33 14.95
N ASP A 7 -12.89 0.94 16.10
CA ASP A 7 -13.28 2.34 16.37
C ASP A 7 -12.28 3.35 15.82
N PHE A 8 -11.21 2.88 15.15
CA PHE A 8 -10.25 3.77 14.51
C PHE A 8 -10.93 4.57 13.40
N PRO A 9 -10.81 5.91 13.41
CA PRO A 9 -11.50 6.74 12.44
C PRO A 9 -11.01 6.47 11.02
N GLU A 10 -11.90 6.66 10.06
CA GLU A 10 -11.53 6.56 8.66
C GLU A 10 -10.63 7.73 8.28
N ILE A 11 -9.43 7.43 7.78
CA ILE A 11 -8.42 8.41 7.39
C ILE A 11 -8.17 8.29 5.88
N GLY A 12 -8.32 9.39 5.16
CA GLY A 12 -8.01 9.51 3.74
C GLY A 12 -6.60 10.07 3.49
N ILE A 13 -6.16 10.03 2.23
CA ILE A 13 -4.91 10.67 1.79
C ILE A 13 -4.92 12.17 2.11
N GLN A 14 -6.07 12.82 1.94
CA GLN A 14 -6.26 14.23 2.25
C GLN A 14 -5.99 14.55 3.74
N ASP A 15 -6.44 13.69 4.66
CA ASP A 15 -6.24 13.88 6.10
C ASP A 15 -4.76 13.77 6.46
N MET A 16 -4.04 12.82 5.83
CA MET A 16 -2.59 12.69 6.00
C MET A 16 -1.86 13.96 5.57
N VAL A 17 -2.22 14.51 4.42
CA VAL A 17 -1.62 15.75 3.89
C VAL A 17 -2.01 16.96 4.74
N ASN A 18 -3.26 17.05 5.20
CA ASN A 18 -3.68 18.12 6.12
C ASN A 18 -2.85 18.12 7.42
N LEU A 19 -2.55 16.93 7.96
CA LEU A 19 -1.70 16.80 9.14
C LEU A 19 -0.25 17.22 8.85
N GLN A 20 0.31 16.80 7.73
CA GLN A 20 1.64 17.23 7.28
C GLN A 20 1.69 18.76 7.14
N LYS A 21 0.67 19.36 6.52
CA LYS A 21 0.58 20.81 6.37
C LYS A 21 0.59 21.53 7.70
N LYS A 22 -0.15 21.03 8.71
CA LYS A 22 -0.13 21.59 10.07
C LYS A 22 1.26 21.51 10.71
N LEU A 23 1.99 20.42 10.49
CA LEU A 23 3.38 20.28 10.95
C LEU A 23 4.29 21.31 10.29
N ILE A 24 4.20 21.49 8.96
CA ILE A 24 5.00 22.48 8.22
C ILE A 24 4.70 23.90 8.71
N ASP A 25 3.43 24.22 8.97
CA ASP A 25 3.04 25.52 9.55
C ASP A 25 3.64 25.73 10.95
N HIS A 26 3.55 24.70 11.80
CA HIS A 26 4.12 24.74 13.16
C HIS A 26 5.63 24.97 13.16
N LEU A 27 6.32 24.43 12.15
CA LEU A 27 7.78 24.64 11.95
C LEU A 27 8.11 25.99 11.32
N GLY A 28 7.13 26.83 11.01
CA GLY A 28 7.33 28.15 10.40
C GLY A 28 7.82 28.09 8.94
N ILE A 29 7.61 26.97 8.25
CA ILE A 29 8.03 26.79 6.86
C ILE A 29 6.93 27.30 5.95
N GLU A 30 7.16 28.43 5.30
CA GLU A 30 6.17 29.04 4.40
C GLU A 30 6.04 28.25 3.10
N LYS A 31 7.14 27.77 2.52
CA LYS A 31 7.15 27.09 1.23
C LYS A 31 8.18 25.96 1.15
N LEU A 32 7.72 24.78 0.77
CA LEU A 32 8.57 23.62 0.53
C LEU A 32 9.27 23.76 -0.84
N LEU A 33 10.55 23.42 -0.88
CA LEU A 33 11.28 23.31 -2.15
C LEU A 33 10.74 22.16 -2.98
N CYS A 34 10.50 21.01 -2.35
CA CYS A 34 10.02 19.82 -3.03
C CYS A 34 9.18 18.94 -2.11
N VAL A 35 8.14 18.34 -2.66
CA VAL A 35 7.49 17.16 -2.08
C VAL A 35 7.73 15.98 -3.01
N VAL A 36 8.20 14.85 -2.44
CA VAL A 36 8.51 13.64 -3.19
C VAL A 36 7.97 12.41 -2.47
N GLY A 37 7.38 11.48 -3.19
CA GLY A 37 6.83 10.29 -2.60
C GLY A 37 6.55 9.17 -3.60
N GLY A 38 6.71 7.93 -3.14
CA GLY A 38 6.43 6.73 -3.91
C GLY A 38 5.10 6.09 -3.54
N SER A 39 4.40 5.48 -4.52
CA SER A 39 3.15 4.75 -4.31
C SER A 39 2.11 5.63 -3.58
N MET A 40 1.61 5.23 -2.40
CA MET A 40 0.74 6.04 -1.55
C MET A 40 1.34 7.41 -1.21
N GLY A 41 2.67 7.49 -1.01
CA GLY A 41 3.36 8.77 -0.85
C GLY A 41 3.25 9.65 -2.09
N GLY A 42 3.21 9.06 -3.29
CA GLY A 42 2.95 9.79 -4.53
C GLY A 42 1.52 10.33 -4.61
N MET A 43 0.52 9.62 -4.07
CA MET A 43 -0.84 10.16 -3.91
C MET A 43 -0.85 11.38 -2.99
N GLN A 44 -0.09 11.35 -1.89
CA GLN A 44 0.07 12.51 -1.00
C GLN A 44 0.78 13.67 -1.70
N VAL A 45 1.76 13.40 -2.56
CA VAL A 45 2.40 14.43 -3.41
C VAL A 45 1.39 15.07 -4.36
N LEU A 46 0.53 14.29 -4.99
CA LEU A 46 -0.55 14.81 -5.85
C LEU A 46 -1.53 15.66 -5.05
N GLU A 47 -1.90 15.24 -3.84
CA GLU A 47 -2.75 16.02 -2.94
C GLU A 47 -2.10 17.36 -2.54
N TRP A 48 -0.79 17.36 -2.21
CA TRP A 48 -0.04 18.58 -1.97
C TRP A 48 -0.05 19.52 -3.16
N ALA A 49 0.20 18.99 -4.37
CA ALA A 49 0.27 19.76 -5.58
C ALA A 49 -1.09 20.38 -5.98
N THR A 50 -2.19 19.71 -5.67
CA THR A 50 -3.54 20.19 -5.99
C THR A 50 -4.09 21.13 -4.94
N LYS A 51 -3.95 20.79 -3.67
CA LYS A 51 -4.59 21.51 -2.57
C LYS A 51 -3.75 22.66 -2.01
N TYR A 52 -2.43 22.54 -2.06
CA TYR A 52 -1.47 23.47 -1.49
C TYR A 52 -0.38 23.86 -2.50
N SER A 53 -0.79 24.12 -3.75
CA SER A 53 0.13 24.44 -4.87
C SER A 53 0.99 25.68 -4.61
N ASP A 54 0.48 26.66 -3.89
CA ASP A 54 1.20 27.86 -3.47
C ASP A 54 2.30 27.58 -2.43
N ARG A 55 2.20 26.45 -1.72
CA ARG A 55 3.11 26.04 -0.64
C ARG A 55 4.24 25.11 -1.12
N VAL A 56 4.27 24.71 -2.40
CA VAL A 56 5.25 23.76 -2.95
C VAL A 56 5.83 24.30 -4.26
N LYS A 57 7.17 24.23 -4.44
CA LYS A 57 7.82 24.60 -5.69
C LYS A 57 7.87 23.43 -6.67
N LEU A 58 8.15 22.21 -6.19
CA LEU A 58 8.29 21.01 -7.00
C LEU A 58 7.51 19.87 -6.39
N ALA A 59 6.84 19.07 -7.21
CA ALA A 59 6.12 17.86 -6.83
C ALA A 59 6.62 16.67 -7.67
N ILE A 60 7.12 15.62 -7.01
CA ILE A 60 7.71 14.44 -7.65
C ILE A 60 6.95 13.19 -7.20
N PRO A 61 5.81 12.86 -7.84
CA PRO A 61 5.12 11.60 -7.60
C PRO A 61 5.83 10.45 -8.33
N ILE A 62 6.15 9.36 -7.62
CA ILE A 62 6.89 8.21 -8.15
C ILE A 62 6.02 6.96 -8.07
N ALA A 63 5.90 6.21 -9.17
CA ALA A 63 5.20 4.92 -9.23
C ALA A 63 3.81 4.97 -8.54
N THR A 64 3.02 5.96 -8.88
CA THR A 64 1.70 6.23 -8.30
C THR A 64 0.64 6.45 -9.38
N SER A 65 -0.60 6.61 -8.98
CA SER A 65 -1.71 6.98 -9.85
C SER A 65 -2.55 8.07 -9.20
N TYR A 66 -3.24 8.85 -10.02
CA TYR A 66 -4.18 9.87 -9.56
C TYR A 66 -5.49 9.30 -9.00
N ARG A 67 -5.78 8.06 -9.32
CA ARG A 67 -6.85 7.22 -8.75
C ARG A 67 -6.57 5.75 -9.06
N HIS A 68 -7.08 4.85 -8.24
CA HIS A 68 -7.00 3.42 -8.51
C HIS A 68 -7.98 2.98 -9.59
N THR A 69 -7.52 2.07 -10.45
CA THR A 69 -8.39 1.37 -11.41
C THR A 69 -9.21 0.29 -10.71
N ALA A 70 -10.26 -0.21 -11.35
CA ALA A 70 -11.02 -1.35 -10.85
C ALA A 70 -10.12 -2.56 -10.56
N GLN A 71 -9.07 -2.79 -11.35
CA GLN A 71 -8.12 -3.87 -11.14
C GLN A 71 -7.30 -3.68 -9.85
N ASN A 72 -6.81 -2.46 -9.58
CA ASN A 72 -6.10 -2.16 -8.32
C ASN A 72 -7.02 -2.41 -7.11
N ILE A 73 -8.25 -1.90 -7.17
CA ILE A 73 -9.26 -2.11 -6.11
C ILE A 73 -9.56 -3.59 -5.91
N ALA A 74 -9.69 -4.38 -7.00
CA ALA A 74 -9.93 -5.81 -6.93
C ALA A 74 -8.78 -6.56 -6.24
N PHE A 75 -7.52 -6.27 -6.56
CA PHE A 75 -6.38 -6.87 -5.87
C PHE A 75 -6.32 -6.50 -4.38
N HIS A 76 -6.61 -5.24 -4.04
CA HIS A 76 -6.71 -4.84 -2.65
C HIS A 76 -7.84 -5.57 -1.91
N GLU A 77 -8.99 -5.77 -2.58
CA GLU A 77 -10.10 -6.49 -1.96
C GLU A 77 -9.76 -7.96 -1.69
N VAL A 78 -9.05 -8.64 -2.59
CA VAL A 78 -8.55 -10.00 -2.33
C VAL A 78 -7.67 -10.02 -1.08
N GLY A 79 -6.76 -9.07 -0.95
CA GLY A 79 -5.91 -8.95 0.24
C GLY A 79 -6.71 -8.68 1.52
N ARG A 80 -7.69 -7.78 1.46
CA ARG A 80 -8.58 -7.48 2.60
C ARG A 80 -9.41 -8.70 3.00
N GLN A 81 -9.92 -9.44 2.03
CA GLN A 81 -10.68 -10.67 2.31
C GLN A 81 -9.79 -11.76 2.91
N ALA A 82 -8.54 -11.90 2.47
CA ALA A 82 -7.60 -12.82 3.09
C ALA A 82 -7.41 -12.53 4.59
N ILE A 83 -7.28 -11.26 4.97
CA ILE A 83 -7.17 -10.85 6.39
C ILE A 83 -8.48 -11.11 7.14
N LYS A 84 -9.63 -10.71 6.58
CA LYS A 84 -10.93 -10.82 7.25
C LYS A 84 -11.38 -12.27 7.44
N ASN A 85 -10.96 -13.17 6.56
CA ASN A 85 -11.25 -14.61 6.66
C ASN A 85 -10.24 -15.37 7.54
N ASP A 86 -9.18 -14.71 8.01
CA ASP A 86 -8.30 -15.29 9.02
C ASP A 86 -9.03 -15.36 10.36
N THR A 87 -9.14 -16.56 10.93
CA THR A 87 -9.87 -16.80 12.19
C THR A 87 -9.32 -15.98 13.36
N ASN A 88 -8.05 -15.58 13.29
CA ASN A 88 -7.39 -14.78 14.32
C ASN A 88 -7.63 -13.27 14.16
N TRP A 89 -8.31 -12.83 13.10
CA TRP A 89 -8.61 -11.41 12.91
C TRP A 89 -9.66 -10.89 13.91
N LEU A 90 -10.62 -11.75 14.30
CA LEU A 90 -11.63 -11.48 15.32
C LEU A 90 -12.36 -10.14 15.09
N ASN A 91 -12.78 -9.88 13.86
CA ASN A 91 -13.42 -8.62 13.46
C ASN A 91 -12.62 -7.36 13.84
N GLY A 92 -11.28 -7.45 13.82
CA GLY A 92 -10.38 -6.35 14.15
C GLY A 92 -9.94 -6.27 15.61
N ASP A 93 -10.49 -7.09 16.51
CA ASP A 93 -10.19 -7.07 17.95
C ASP A 93 -9.08 -8.05 18.36
N TYR A 94 -8.28 -8.52 17.41
CA TYR A 94 -7.21 -9.51 17.63
C TYR A 94 -6.18 -9.06 18.69
N VAL A 95 -5.82 -7.78 18.77
CA VAL A 95 -4.86 -7.29 19.77
C VAL A 95 -5.39 -7.46 21.20
N LYS A 96 -6.67 -7.17 21.44
CA LYS A 96 -7.30 -7.38 22.76
C LYS A 96 -7.33 -8.85 23.18
N ASN A 97 -7.32 -9.75 22.20
CA ASN A 97 -7.38 -11.20 22.40
C ASN A 97 -5.99 -11.87 22.31
N ASN A 98 -4.90 -11.09 22.25
CA ASN A 98 -3.53 -11.59 22.10
C ASN A 98 -3.34 -12.57 20.94
N THR A 99 -4.01 -12.31 19.80
CA THR A 99 -3.89 -13.06 18.55
C THR A 99 -3.39 -12.17 17.43
N SER A 100 -3.09 -12.74 16.26
CA SER A 100 -2.72 -11.97 15.06
C SER A 100 -3.15 -12.73 13.80
N PRO A 101 -3.79 -12.07 12.82
CA PRO A 101 -4.20 -12.67 11.56
C PRO A 101 -3.01 -12.79 10.59
N GLU A 102 -1.96 -13.48 11.02
CA GLU A 102 -0.69 -13.58 10.31
C GLU A 102 -0.82 -14.24 8.94
N LYS A 103 -1.65 -15.29 8.84
CA LYS A 103 -1.86 -16.01 7.58
C LYS A 103 -2.57 -15.14 6.57
N GLY A 104 -3.60 -14.44 6.99
CA GLY A 104 -4.34 -13.50 6.14
C GLY A 104 -3.49 -12.33 5.69
N LEU A 105 -2.72 -11.72 6.61
CA LEU A 105 -1.82 -10.62 6.30
C LEU A 105 -0.67 -11.04 5.37
N ALA A 106 -0.10 -12.23 5.57
CA ALA A 106 0.92 -12.79 4.69
C ALA A 106 0.36 -13.00 3.28
N ALA A 107 -0.83 -13.60 3.15
CA ALA A 107 -1.48 -13.81 1.85
C ALA A 107 -1.77 -12.48 1.14
N ALA A 108 -2.26 -11.47 1.86
CA ALA A 108 -2.48 -10.13 1.32
C ALA A 108 -1.17 -9.52 0.77
N ARG A 109 -0.05 -9.71 1.48
CA ARG A 109 1.26 -9.26 1.02
C ARG A 109 1.75 -10.01 -0.22
N MET A 110 1.51 -11.31 -0.30
CA MET A 110 1.85 -12.11 -1.49
C MET A 110 1.13 -11.57 -2.74
N VAL A 111 -0.16 -11.29 -2.65
CA VAL A 111 -0.94 -10.69 -3.74
C VAL A 111 -0.34 -9.34 -4.16
N ALA A 112 0.00 -8.48 -3.21
CA ALA A 112 0.63 -7.19 -3.50
C ALA A 112 1.95 -7.36 -4.27
N HIS A 113 2.79 -8.34 -3.91
CA HIS A 113 4.05 -8.60 -4.61
C HIS A 113 3.88 -9.07 -6.05
N ILE A 114 2.79 -9.75 -6.38
CA ILE A 114 2.46 -10.10 -7.78
C ILE A 114 2.19 -8.82 -8.58
N THR A 115 1.50 -7.85 -8.00
CA THR A 115 1.14 -6.60 -8.69
C THR A 115 2.32 -5.62 -8.86
N TYR A 116 3.40 -5.76 -8.07
CA TYR A 116 4.57 -4.88 -8.15
C TYR A 116 5.51 -5.21 -9.31
N MET A 117 5.37 -6.37 -9.92
CA MET A 117 6.25 -6.83 -10.99
C MET A 117 5.44 -7.12 -12.26
N SER A 118 6.02 -6.77 -13.42
CA SER A 118 5.44 -7.21 -14.69
C SER A 118 5.65 -8.72 -14.89
N GLU A 119 4.80 -9.35 -15.71
CA GLU A 119 4.97 -10.75 -16.11
C GLU A 119 6.39 -11.01 -16.63
N LYS A 120 6.89 -10.13 -17.49
CA LYS A 120 8.25 -10.23 -18.05
C LYS A 120 9.32 -10.22 -16.94
N SER A 121 9.17 -9.38 -15.92
CA SER A 121 10.11 -9.31 -14.80
C SER A 121 10.03 -10.54 -13.92
N LEU A 122 8.84 -11.06 -13.64
CA LEU A 122 8.64 -12.32 -12.90
C LEU A 122 9.24 -13.49 -13.66
N SER A 123 8.97 -13.60 -14.97
CA SER A 123 9.52 -14.66 -15.83
C SER A 123 11.04 -14.58 -15.92
N LYS A 124 11.63 -13.39 -16.05
CA LYS A 124 13.07 -13.19 -16.08
C LYS A 124 13.73 -13.58 -14.75
N LYS A 125 13.08 -13.28 -13.62
CA LYS A 125 13.65 -13.51 -12.29
C LYS A 125 13.52 -14.97 -11.83
N PHE A 126 12.39 -15.59 -12.07
CA PHE A 126 12.05 -16.90 -11.52
C PHE A 126 11.81 -17.96 -12.60
N GLY A 127 11.26 -17.58 -13.76
CA GLY A 127 10.86 -18.51 -14.81
C GLY A 127 9.97 -19.62 -14.26
N ARG A 128 10.28 -20.86 -14.66
CA ARG A 128 9.72 -22.09 -14.10
C ARG A 128 10.76 -22.87 -13.28
N ASN A 129 11.72 -22.16 -12.71
CA ASN A 129 12.80 -22.77 -11.92
C ASN A 129 12.19 -23.49 -10.72
N LYS A 130 12.61 -24.74 -10.55
CA LYS A 130 12.23 -25.59 -9.43
C LYS A 130 13.30 -25.52 -8.34
N LYS A 131 12.87 -25.64 -7.11
CA LYS A 131 13.77 -25.94 -5.99
C LYS A 131 14.39 -27.33 -6.18
N ASN A 132 15.58 -27.51 -5.65
CA ASN A 132 16.09 -28.85 -5.32
C ASN A 132 15.28 -29.38 -4.14
N LEU A 133 14.16 -30.02 -4.44
CA LEU A 133 13.30 -30.62 -3.41
C LEU A 133 13.91 -31.95 -2.97
N ASN A 134 13.83 -32.22 -1.67
CA ASN A 134 14.04 -33.56 -1.15
C ASN A 134 13.02 -34.49 -1.84
N PRO A 135 13.39 -35.67 -2.35
CA PRO A 135 12.45 -36.64 -2.95
C PRO A 135 11.26 -37.01 -2.06
N LEU A 136 11.37 -36.79 -0.74
CA LEU A 136 10.34 -37.02 0.25
C LEU A 136 9.41 -35.80 0.48
N SER A 137 9.60 -34.71 -0.27
CA SER A 137 8.72 -33.53 -0.17
C SER A 137 7.28 -33.89 -0.50
N LYS A 138 6.36 -33.45 0.35
CA LYS A 138 4.94 -33.69 0.16
C LYS A 138 4.42 -32.89 -1.02
N ILE A 139 3.41 -33.42 -1.70
CA ILE A 139 2.78 -32.80 -2.89
C ILE A 139 2.29 -31.37 -2.65
N PHE A 140 2.01 -31.00 -1.39
CA PHE A 140 1.53 -29.69 -0.98
C PHE A 140 2.66 -28.69 -0.68
N GLU A 141 3.93 -29.10 -0.74
CA GLU A 141 5.05 -28.18 -0.57
C GLU A 141 5.33 -27.48 -1.90
N GLY A 142 5.55 -26.16 -1.84
CA GLY A 142 5.85 -25.34 -3.01
C GLY A 142 7.09 -25.85 -3.73
N SER A 143 7.00 -26.02 -5.05
CA SER A 143 8.05 -26.60 -5.88
C SER A 143 8.78 -25.58 -6.75
N PHE A 144 8.25 -24.36 -6.89
CA PHE A 144 8.85 -23.31 -7.70
C PHE A 144 9.51 -22.20 -6.86
N GLU A 145 10.55 -21.59 -7.41
CA GLU A 145 11.25 -20.49 -6.72
C GLU A 145 10.35 -19.27 -6.45
N VAL A 146 9.41 -18.98 -7.33
CA VAL A 146 8.46 -17.89 -7.13
C VAL A 146 7.55 -18.11 -5.92
N GLU A 147 7.18 -19.36 -5.59
CA GLU A 147 6.37 -19.68 -4.41
C GLU A 147 7.13 -19.34 -3.13
N ASN A 148 8.44 -19.66 -3.09
CA ASN A 148 9.28 -19.29 -1.95
C ASN A 148 9.43 -17.80 -1.79
N TYR A 149 9.66 -17.11 -2.91
CA TYR A 149 9.74 -15.68 -2.90
C TYR A 149 8.49 -15.06 -2.28
N LEU A 150 7.30 -15.49 -2.72
CA LEU A 150 6.05 -14.96 -2.18
C LEU A 150 5.86 -15.32 -0.70
N GLN A 151 6.15 -16.56 -0.30
CA GLN A 151 6.07 -16.98 1.11
C GLN A 151 7.03 -16.18 1.99
N TYR A 152 8.26 -15.96 1.55
CA TYR A 152 9.23 -15.13 2.26
C TYR A 152 8.74 -13.68 2.40
N GLN A 153 8.20 -13.09 1.33
CA GLN A 153 7.66 -11.73 1.37
C GLN A 153 6.45 -11.60 2.30
N GLY A 154 5.60 -12.61 2.33
CA GLY A 154 4.47 -12.68 3.25
C GLY A 154 4.91 -12.76 4.71
N SER A 155 5.76 -13.73 5.06
CA SER A 155 6.23 -13.93 6.42
C SER A 155 7.06 -12.75 6.96
N SER A 156 7.93 -12.17 6.13
CA SER A 156 8.72 -11.00 6.50
C SER A 156 7.87 -9.74 6.72
N PHE A 157 6.68 -9.67 6.12
CA PHE A 157 5.79 -8.53 6.28
C PHE A 157 5.02 -8.58 7.61
N VAL A 158 4.60 -9.75 8.02
CA VAL A 158 3.82 -9.98 9.25
C VAL A 158 4.54 -9.43 10.49
N SER A 159 5.85 -9.57 10.59
CA SER A 159 6.62 -9.11 11.75
C SER A 159 6.73 -7.59 11.89
N ARG A 160 6.35 -6.82 10.86
CA ARG A 160 6.57 -5.37 10.81
C ARG A 160 5.33 -4.56 10.41
N PHE A 161 4.21 -5.21 10.16
CA PHE A 161 3.01 -4.51 9.70
C PHE A 161 1.76 -5.03 10.41
N ASP A 162 0.84 -4.12 10.68
CA ASP A 162 -0.40 -4.39 11.36
C ASP A 162 -1.56 -4.64 10.36
N ALA A 163 -2.41 -5.64 10.66
CA ALA A 163 -3.47 -6.06 9.75
C ALA A 163 -4.58 -5.01 9.61
N ASN A 164 -5.01 -4.37 10.69
CA ASN A 164 -6.02 -3.32 10.62
C ASN A 164 -5.47 -2.11 9.87
N SER A 165 -4.20 -1.76 10.09
CA SER A 165 -3.52 -0.71 9.32
C SER A 165 -3.49 -1.02 7.82
N TYR A 166 -3.28 -2.29 7.42
CA TYR A 166 -3.36 -2.69 6.02
C TYR A 166 -4.76 -2.45 5.44
N LEU A 167 -5.81 -2.82 6.18
CA LEU A 167 -7.20 -2.61 5.76
C LEU A 167 -7.49 -1.11 5.55
N HIS A 168 -7.12 -0.28 6.52
CA HIS A 168 -7.34 1.18 6.46
C HIS A 168 -6.56 1.83 5.31
N LEU A 169 -5.26 1.54 5.18
CA LEU A 169 -4.41 2.15 4.16
C LEU A 169 -4.82 1.77 2.74
N THR A 170 -5.16 0.50 2.50
CA THR A 170 -5.64 0.07 1.19
C THR A 170 -6.99 0.70 0.85
N ARG A 171 -7.87 0.89 1.83
CA ARG A 171 -9.13 1.59 1.63
C ARG A 171 -8.94 3.09 1.35
N SER A 172 -7.99 3.73 2.05
CA SER A 172 -7.64 5.14 1.79
C SER A 172 -7.11 5.35 0.37
N MET A 173 -6.26 4.44 -0.12
CA MET A 173 -5.75 4.49 -1.50
C MET A 173 -6.86 4.25 -2.54
N ASP A 174 -7.78 3.30 -2.29
CA ASP A 174 -8.88 2.99 -3.21
C ASP A 174 -9.86 4.16 -3.37
N ARG A 175 -10.02 4.97 -2.32
CA ARG A 175 -10.90 6.15 -2.32
C ARG A 175 -10.24 7.41 -2.84
N PHE A 176 -8.93 7.41 -2.98
CA PHE A 176 -8.21 8.57 -3.50
C PHE A 176 -8.55 8.81 -4.97
N ASP A 177 -9.01 10.02 -5.26
CA ASP A 177 -9.27 10.51 -6.62
C ASP A 177 -8.95 12.00 -6.69
N SER A 178 -7.77 12.33 -7.21
CA SER A 178 -7.33 13.72 -7.33
C SER A 178 -8.01 14.49 -8.47
N VAL A 179 -8.75 13.81 -9.35
CA VAL A 179 -9.40 14.45 -10.51
C VAL A 179 -10.82 14.90 -10.18
N SER A 180 -11.52 14.19 -9.31
CA SER A 180 -12.90 14.52 -8.94
C SER A 180 -13.03 15.88 -8.24
N TYR A 181 -11.93 16.42 -7.70
CA TYR A 181 -11.91 17.66 -6.92
C TYR A 181 -11.23 18.83 -7.63
N THR A 182 -10.57 18.59 -8.76
CA THR A 182 -9.80 19.65 -9.45
C THR A 182 -9.72 19.42 -10.95
N HIS A 183 -10.04 20.46 -11.71
CA HIS A 183 -9.53 20.59 -13.08
C HIS A 183 -8.04 20.89 -12.96
N LEU A 184 -7.19 19.85 -12.96
CA LEU A 184 -5.75 19.99 -13.05
C LEU A 184 -5.39 20.50 -14.44
N THR A 185 -5.35 21.80 -14.61
CA THR A 185 -4.53 22.41 -15.67
C THR A 185 -3.09 22.38 -15.18
N LEU A 186 -2.41 21.26 -15.40
CA LEU A 186 -0.95 21.25 -15.30
C LEU A 186 -0.41 22.22 -16.37
N PRO A 187 0.47 23.18 -16.01
CA PRO A 187 1.13 23.97 -17.04
C PRO A 187 1.88 23.00 -17.96
N THR A 188 1.56 23.07 -19.24
CA THR A 188 2.29 22.32 -20.27
C THR A 188 3.74 22.80 -20.20
N ILE A 189 4.66 21.90 -19.86
CA ILE A 189 6.09 22.19 -20.00
C ILE A 189 6.34 22.12 -21.50
N ASP A 190 6.43 23.26 -22.14
CA ASP A 190 6.94 23.36 -23.50
C ASP A 190 8.35 22.77 -23.51
N ARG A 191 8.53 21.72 -24.29
CA ARG A 191 9.85 21.12 -24.50
C ARG A 191 10.68 22.12 -25.28
N VAL A 192 11.72 22.65 -24.65
CA VAL A 192 12.84 23.36 -25.33
C VAL A 192 13.76 22.29 -25.91
#